data_c653bfbf5e8d35e01f5b57b34e989e25
#
_entry.id   c653bfbf5e8d35e01f5b57b34e989e25
#
_cell.length_a   1.000
_cell.length_b   1.000
_cell.length_c   1.000
_cell.angle_alpha   90.00
_cell.angle_beta   90.00
_cell.angle_gamma   90.00
#
_symmetry.space_group_name_H-M   'P 1'
#
loop_
_entity.id
_entity.type
_entity.pdbx_description
1 polymer ?
#
loop_
_entity_poly.entity_id
_entity_poly.type
_entity_poly.pdbx_seq_one_letter_code
_entity_poly.pdbx_strand_id
1 'polypeptide(L)'
;DHRDLHKEYRRQRQMCIRDRGRGAADGPARGRGRADSMGDEPEFNAMVDEMIKKLLDHQKGPVHPRRSGPMGLGGLSGRQAACVPQKDVMALLRKMKEVFLAQPMLLELTAPLKIVGDIHGQYKDLLRLFEECGWPRDVHYLFLGDYVDRGPSGLEAVLLLLCYKAKHRDMFFMLRGNHECAAINRIYGFCDECKRAYGLKIWKQFNDVFNCMPVAAVVDDKIFCVHGGLSPELRTFDQITSLRRPTDVPDAGMMCDFLWADPEPHTKGWAESERGVSYTFGPDVVEKFLKQHDLDLLVRAHQVVEDGYEFFASRQLVTLFSAPNYCGEFDNAGAIMSIDETLMCSFHILKPAVAIDTLSPCLLYTSPSPRDKRQSRMPSSA
;
A
#
# COMPACT_ATOMS: atom_id res chain seq x y z
N ASP A 1 -8.06 19.26 6.22
CA ASP A 1 -8.58 19.49 4.88
C ASP A 1 -7.59 18.92 3.85
N HIS A 2 -8.03 17.96 3.04
CA HIS A 2 -7.19 17.28 2.05
C HIS A 2 -6.49 18.24 1.08
N ARG A 3 -7.13 19.35 0.75
CA ARG A 3 -6.58 20.38 -0.16
C ARG A 3 -5.38 21.13 0.44
N ASP A 4 -5.37 21.34 1.74
CA ASP A 4 -4.26 22.07 2.40
C ASP A 4 -3.05 21.16 2.61
N LEU A 5 -3.25 19.86 2.83
CA LEU A 5 -2.17 18.87 2.92
C LEU A 5 -1.43 18.72 1.58
N HIS A 6 -2.14 18.77 0.44
CA HIS A 6 -1.51 18.71 -0.88
C HIS A 6 -0.75 20.00 -1.27
N LYS A 7 -1.21 21.18 -0.80
CA LYS A 7 -0.46 22.45 -0.95
C LYS A 7 0.84 22.42 -0.16
N GLU A 8 0.80 21.86 1.06
CA GLU A 8 1.99 21.68 1.90
C GLU A 8 2.96 20.67 1.28
N TYR A 9 2.47 19.60 0.66
CA TYR A 9 3.24 18.65 -0.12
C TYR A 9 4.04 19.31 -1.25
N ARG A 10 3.40 20.18 -2.06
CA ARG A 10 4.09 20.93 -3.12
C ARG A 10 5.20 21.83 -2.58
N ARG A 11 4.97 22.53 -1.46
CA ARG A 11 5.97 23.41 -0.84
C ARG A 11 7.17 22.63 -0.31
N GLN A 12 6.96 21.53 0.38
CA GLN A 12 8.03 20.72 0.95
C GLN A 12 8.84 19.98 -0.13
N ARG A 13 8.19 19.53 -1.19
CA ARG A 13 8.89 18.92 -2.32
C ARG A 13 9.79 19.92 -3.06
N GLN A 14 9.35 21.14 -3.26
CA GLN A 14 10.19 22.21 -3.83
C GLN A 14 11.40 22.53 -2.95
N MET A 15 11.27 22.46 -1.64
CA MET A 15 12.42 22.59 -0.71
C MET A 15 13.41 21.44 -0.86
N CYS A 16 12.95 20.21 -0.95
CA CYS A 16 13.82 19.03 -1.13
C CYS A 16 14.60 19.05 -2.46
N ILE A 17 14.02 19.61 -3.52
CA ILE A 17 14.69 19.77 -4.82
C ILE A 17 15.80 20.82 -4.74
N ARG A 18 15.60 21.93 -4.02
CA ARG A 18 16.64 22.96 -3.81
C ARG A 18 17.85 22.43 -3.03
N ASP A 19 17.63 21.54 -2.07
CA ASP A 19 18.71 20.93 -1.28
C ASP A 19 19.53 19.89 -2.07
N ARG A 20 18.94 19.20 -3.04
CA ARG A 20 19.65 18.24 -3.92
C ARG A 20 20.52 18.93 -4.97
N GLY A 21 20.21 20.14 -5.38
CA GLY A 21 20.98 20.88 -6.40
C GLY A 21 22.35 21.42 -5.91
N ARG A 22 22.69 21.30 -4.63
CA ARG A 22 23.94 21.81 -4.05
C ARG A 22 25.01 20.74 -3.78
N GLY A 23 24.80 19.48 -4.17
CA GLY A 23 25.67 18.35 -3.80
C GLY A 23 26.13 17.43 -4.93
N ALA A 24 26.20 17.87 -6.18
CA ALA A 24 26.69 17.01 -7.25
C ALA A 24 27.83 17.67 -8.02
N ALA A 25 29.05 17.48 -7.56
CA ALA A 25 30.25 17.58 -8.38
C ALA A 25 31.26 16.53 -7.86
N ASP A 26 31.80 15.80 -8.84
CA ASP A 26 33.04 15.03 -8.86
C ASP A 26 33.03 13.50 -8.78
N GLY A 27 33.45 12.91 -9.93
CA GLY A 27 34.51 11.92 -10.03
C GLY A 27 34.10 10.50 -10.42
N PRO A 28 34.73 9.91 -11.46
CA PRO A 28 34.43 8.53 -11.87
C PRO A 28 35.20 7.54 -10.97
N ALA A 29 34.48 6.80 -10.13
CA ALA A 29 35.02 5.67 -9.38
C ALA A 29 34.98 4.38 -10.21
N ARG A 30 36.12 3.86 -10.60
CA ARG A 30 36.30 2.51 -11.12
C ARG A 30 35.99 1.50 -10.00
N GLY A 31 34.82 0.85 -10.08
CA GLY A 31 34.43 -0.24 -9.19
C GLY A 31 34.60 -1.60 -9.86
N ARG A 32 35.57 -2.38 -9.39
CA ARG A 32 35.72 -3.81 -9.73
C ARG A 32 34.49 -4.56 -9.23
N GLY A 33 33.69 -5.15 -10.15
CA GLY A 33 32.66 -6.10 -9.82
C GLY A 33 33.26 -7.33 -9.15
N ARG A 34 32.93 -7.57 -7.91
CA ARG A 34 33.10 -8.84 -7.22
C ARG A 34 31.80 -9.61 -7.44
N ALA A 35 31.87 -10.69 -8.19
CA ALA A 35 30.82 -11.71 -8.27
C ALA A 35 30.69 -12.32 -6.87
N ASP A 36 29.67 -11.90 -6.12
CA ASP A 36 29.34 -12.51 -4.84
C ASP A 36 28.60 -13.82 -5.10
N SER A 37 29.12 -14.85 -4.49
CA SER A 37 29.00 -16.27 -4.70
C SER A 37 27.62 -16.83 -4.34
N MET A 38 27.24 -17.93 -5.01
CA MET A 38 26.09 -18.83 -4.75
C MET A 38 26.05 -19.45 -3.33
N GLY A 39 26.88 -19.01 -2.39
CA GLY A 39 26.96 -19.51 -1.01
C GLY A 39 25.98 -18.88 -0.02
N ASP A 40 25.45 -17.68 -0.30
CA ASP A 40 24.70 -16.89 0.69
C ASP A 40 23.18 -17.15 0.72
N GLU A 41 22.62 -17.88 -0.24
CA GLU A 41 21.16 -18.08 -0.38
C GLU A 41 20.52 -18.89 0.76
N PRO A 42 21.11 -20.00 1.26
CA PRO A 42 20.53 -20.76 2.37
C PRO A 42 20.51 -19.97 3.69
N GLU A 43 21.59 -19.23 4.00
CA GLU A 43 21.71 -18.40 5.20
C GLU A 43 20.75 -17.20 5.14
N PHE A 44 20.62 -16.57 3.99
CA PHE A 44 19.66 -15.51 3.75
C PHE A 44 18.23 -16.00 3.93
N ASN A 45 17.87 -17.15 3.37
CA ASN A 45 16.54 -17.75 3.49
C ASN A 45 16.21 -18.10 4.95
N ALA A 46 17.15 -18.65 5.72
CA ALA A 46 16.98 -18.90 7.14
C ALA A 46 16.76 -17.61 7.95
N MET A 47 17.49 -16.54 7.62
CA MET A 47 17.28 -15.21 8.20
C MET A 47 15.87 -14.69 7.92
N VAL A 48 15.40 -14.80 6.67
CA VAL A 48 14.04 -14.36 6.26
C VAL A 48 12.98 -15.15 7.00
N ASP A 49 13.15 -16.49 7.17
CA ASP A 49 12.23 -17.33 7.94
C ASP A 49 12.11 -16.88 9.40
N GLU A 50 13.24 -16.56 10.02
CA GLU A 50 13.25 -16.05 11.39
C GLU A 50 12.62 -14.66 11.50
N MET A 51 12.78 -13.80 10.47
CA MET A 51 12.10 -12.51 10.40
C MET A 51 10.59 -12.68 10.31
N ILE A 52 10.10 -13.54 9.42
CA ILE A 52 8.66 -13.86 9.30
C ILE A 52 8.11 -14.32 10.63
N LYS A 53 8.78 -15.27 11.28
CA LYS A 53 8.37 -15.78 12.59
C LYS A 53 8.25 -14.67 13.63
N LYS A 54 9.25 -13.79 13.74
CA LYS A 54 9.23 -12.66 14.68
C LYS A 54 8.11 -11.68 14.40
N LEU A 55 7.85 -11.38 13.13
CA LEU A 55 6.76 -10.50 12.71
C LEU A 55 5.39 -11.11 13.10
N LEU A 56 5.18 -12.39 12.83
CA LEU A 56 3.93 -13.08 13.18
C LEU A 56 3.74 -13.24 14.70
N ASP A 57 4.81 -13.53 15.44
CA ASP A 57 4.75 -13.69 16.90
C ASP A 57 4.58 -12.35 17.63
N HIS A 58 5.06 -11.24 17.07
CA HIS A 58 4.91 -9.90 17.64
C HIS A 58 3.44 -9.52 17.88
N GLN A 59 2.53 -10.00 17.06
CA GLN A 59 1.10 -9.75 17.20
C GLN A 59 0.46 -10.52 18.36
N LYS A 60 1.04 -11.66 18.79
CA LYS A 60 0.51 -12.50 19.87
C LYS A 60 0.84 -11.96 21.26
N GLY A 61 1.72 -10.95 21.34
CA GLY A 61 2.08 -10.30 22.61
C GLY A 61 0.96 -9.42 23.15
N PRO A 62 0.91 -9.18 24.50
CA PRO A 62 -0.09 -8.30 25.08
C PRO A 62 0.04 -6.90 24.49
N VAL A 63 -1.08 -6.36 24.01
CA VAL A 63 -1.19 -4.96 23.57
C VAL A 63 -0.89 -4.09 24.80
N HIS A 64 0.30 -3.52 24.87
CA HIS A 64 0.57 -2.50 25.89
C HIS A 64 -0.34 -1.31 25.59
N PRO A 65 -1.28 -0.96 26.48
CA PRO A 65 -2.15 0.19 26.28
C PRO A 65 -1.28 1.43 26.14
N ARG A 66 -1.50 2.20 25.05
CA ARG A 66 -0.90 3.51 24.90
C ARG A 66 -1.24 4.31 26.15
N ARG A 67 -0.26 4.61 27.01
CA ARG A 67 -0.44 5.56 28.10
C ARG A 67 -0.71 6.93 27.48
N SER A 68 -1.98 7.28 27.39
CA SER A 68 -2.45 8.63 27.23
C SER A 68 -2.17 9.38 28.55
N GLY A 69 -0.97 9.91 28.70
CA GLY A 69 -0.62 10.81 29.79
C GLY A 69 -0.78 12.26 29.32
N PRO A 70 -1.19 13.19 30.21
CA PRO A 70 -1.26 14.61 29.85
C PRO A 70 0.13 15.16 29.51
N MET A 71 0.19 16.13 28.61
CA MET A 71 1.41 16.82 28.18
C MET A 71 2.26 17.24 29.38
N GLY A 72 3.35 16.52 29.61
CA GLY A 72 4.38 16.84 30.57
C GLY A 72 5.75 16.69 29.93
N LEU A 73 6.50 17.77 29.89
CA LEU A 73 7.91 17.83 29.56
C LEU A 73 8.68 16.73 30.32
N GLY A 74 9.34 15.83 29.61
CA GLY A 74 10.31 14.96 30.25
C GLY A 74 10.53 13.62 29.57
N GLY A 75 11.71 13.43 28.99
CA GLY A 75 12.32 12.11 28.87
C GLY A 75 12.38 11.53 27.47
N LEU A 76 13.49 11.76 26.79
CA LEU A 76 14.08 10.90 25.78
C LEU A 76 14.28 9.48 26.37
N SER A 77 13.28 8.63 26.35
CA SER A 77 13.52 7.17 26.50
C SER A 77 12.26 6.38 26.21
N GLY A 78 12.19 5.80 25.07
CA GLY A 78 11.17 4.86 24.65
C GLY A 78 11.31 4.56 23.17
N ARG A 79 12.50 4.10 22.74
CA ARG A 79 12.57 3.38 21.47
C ARG A 79 11.64 2.19 21.62
N GLN A 80 10.55 2.19 20.87
CA GLN A 80 9.74 0.99 20.71
C GLN A 80 10.69 -0.09 20.18
N ALA A 81 10.87 -1.16 20.94
CA ALA A 81 11.81 -2.21 20.56
C ALA A 81 11.36 -2.77 19.21
N ALA A 82 12.22 -2.62 18.21
CA ALA A 82 11.97 -3.18 16.89
C ALA A 82 11.87 -4.70 17.00
N CYS A 83 10.83 -5.29 16.44
CA CYS A 83 10.61 -6.76 16.52
C CYS A 83 11.67 -7.56 15.74
N VAL A 84 12.32 -6.93 14.74
CA VAL A 84 13.34 -7.51 13.87
C VAL A 84 14.67 -6.78 14.07
N PRO A 85 15.83 -7.48 14.14
CA PRO A 85 17.14 -6.85 14.25
C PRO A 85 17.46 -5.96 13.06
N GLN A 86 18.03 -4.77 13.30
CA GLN A 86 18.38 -3.81 12.24
C GLN A 86 19.30 -4.40 11.16
N LYS A 87 20.24 -5.27 11.54
CA LYS A 87 21.15 -5.93 10.59
C LYS A 87 20.40 -6.77 9.56
N ASP A 88 19.36 -7.47 10.01
CA ASP A 88 18.55 -8.36 9.17
C ASP A 88 17.67 -7.54 8.23
N VAL A 89 17.07 -6.44 8.72
CA VAL A 89 16.35 -5.47 7.88
C VAL A 89 17.27 -4.91 6.80
N MET A 90 18.50 -4.51 7.14
CA MET A 90 19.43 -3.99 6.15
C MET A 90 19.82 -5.02 5.10
N ALA A 91 20.00 -6.29 5.49
CA ALA A 91 20.30 -7.39 4.58
C ALA A 91 19.12 -7.65 3.64
N LEU A 92 17.88 -7.71 4.17
CA LEU A 92 16.67 -7.84 3.37
C LEU A 92 16.54 -6.71 2.36
N LEU A 93 16.62 -5.44 2.78
CA LEU A 93 16.47 -4.28 1.89
C LEU A 93 17.51 -4.25 0.77
N ARG A 94 18.75 -4.66 1.06
CA ARG A 94 19.80 -4.80 0.04
C ARG A 94 19.42 -5.84 -1.01
N LYS A 95 18.98 -7.02 -0.57
CA LYS A 95 18.57 -8.11 -1.46
C LYS A 95 17.33 -7.75 -2.27
N MET A 96 16.37 -7.06 -1.67
CA MET A 96 15.14 -6.66 -2.36
C MET A 96 15.35 -5.69 -3.52
N LYS A 97 16.37 -4.82 -3.45
CA LYS A 97 16.75 -3.98 -4.62
C LYS A 97 17.15 -4.85 -5.81
N GLU A 98 17.94 -5.88 -5.59
CA GLU A 98 18.35 -6.81 -6.63
C GLU A 98 17.16 -7.60 -7.19
N VAL A 99 16.29 -8.10 -6.30
CA VAL A 99 15.08 -8.85 -6.67
C VAL A 99 14.16 -8.03 -7.55
N PHE A 100 13.86 -6.77 -7.17
CA PHE A 100 13.00 -5.91 -7.98
C PHE A 100 13.65 -5.48 -9.28
N LEU A 101 14.95 -5.17 -9.30
CA LEU A 101 15.65 -4.80 -10.53
C LEU A 101 15.82 -5.96 -11.52
N ALA A 102 15.77 -7.20 -11.05
CA ALA A 102 15.78 -8.39 -11.91
C ALA A 102 14.42 -8.64 -12.60
N GLN A 103 13.33 -8.06 -12.09
CA GLN A 103 12.00 -8.13 -12.72
C GLN A 103 11.82 -6.97 -13.72
N PRO A 104 10.98 -7.11 -14.77
CA PRO A 104 10.64 -6.00 -15.67
C PRO A 104 9.81 -4.93 -14.94
N MET A 105 9.70 -3.74 -15.53
CA MET A 105 8.88 -2.65 -15.01
C MET A 105 7.38 -2.90 -15.20
N LEU A 106 7.01 -3.60 -16.25
CA LEU A 106 5.72 -4.21 -16.51
C LEU A 106 5.85 -5.71 -16.25
N LEU A 107 5.13 -6.22 -15.25
CA LEU A 107 5.10 -7.63 -14.93
C LEU A 107 4.12 -8.36 -15.89
N GLU A 108 4.52 -9.51 -16.41
CA GLU A 108 3.66 -10.42 -17.13
C GLU A 108 3.35 -11.60 -16.20
N LEU A 109 2.08 -11.80 -15.85
CA LEU A 109 1.65 -12.75 -14.85
C LEU A 109 0.60 -13.68 -15.43
N THR A 110 0.44 -14.86 -14.81
CA THR A 110 -0.58 -15.84 -15.18
C THR A 110 -1.52 -16.13 -14.04
N ALA A 111 -2.80 -16.37 -14.37
CA ALA A 111 -3.78 -16.88 -13.43
C ALA A 111 -3.51 -18.37 -13.11
N PRO A 112 -3.96 -18.90 -11.94
CA PRO A 112 -4.78 -18.21 -10.94
C PRO A 112 -3.95 -17.34 -10.00
N LEU A 113 -4.48 -16.19 -9.60
CA LEU A 113 -3.85 -15.31 -8.59
C LEU A 113 -4.88 -14.43 -7.87
N LYS A 114 -4.44 -13.83 -6.77
CA LYS A 114 -5.22 -12.86 -6.00
C LYS A 114 -4.61 -11.47 -6.11
N ILE A 115 -5.46 -10.47 -6.33
CA ILE A 115 -5.06 -9.06 -6.39
C ILE A 115 -5.51 -8.35 -5.12
N VAL A 116 -4.61 -7.58 -4.53
CA VAL A 116 -4.79 -6.85 -3.27
C VAL A 116 -4.52 -5.38 -3.52
N GLY A 117 -5.42 -4.51 -3.07
CA GLY A 117 -5.27 -3.05 -3.09
C GLY A 117 -4.46 -2.52 -1.91
N ASP A 118 -4.75 -1.28 -1.51
CA ASP A 118 -4.07 -0.56 -0.44
C ASP A 118 -4.11 -1.28 0.90
N ILE A 119 -3.00 -1.25 1.63
CA ILE A 119 -2.86 -1.83 2.98
C ILE A 119 -2.65 -0.76 4.04
N HIS A 120 -1.89 0.29 3.71
CA HIS A 120 -1.64 1.44 4.56
C HIS A 120 -1.32 1.10 6.02
N GLY A 121 -0.38 0.19 6.24
CA GLY A 121 0.08 -0.16 7.60
C GLY A 121 -0.98 -0.80 8.50
N GLN A 122 -2.11 -1.27 7.96
CA GLN A 122 -3.12 -2.03 8.69
C GLN A 122 -2.68 -3.49 8.83
N TYR A 123 -1.60 -3.73 9.56
CA TYR A 123 -0.93 -5.01 9.68
C TYR A 123 -1.85 -6.15 10.16
N LYS A 124 -2.77 -5.87 11.08
CA LYS A 124 -3.71 -6.88 11.57
C LYS A 124 -4.68 -7.34 10.47
N ASP A 125 -5.14 -6.42 9.65
CA ASP A 125 -6.02 -6.73 8.53
C ASP A 125 -5.27 -7.47 7.42
N LEU A 126 -3.99 -7.16 7.20
CA LEU A 126 -3.11 -7.93 6.30
C LEU A 126 -2.98 -9.40 6.77
N LEU A 127 -2.84 -9.65 8.06
CA LEU A 127 -2.78 -11.03 8.58
C LEU A 127 -4.11 -11.75 8.42
N ARG A 128 -5.23 -11.08 8.74
CA ARG A 128 -6.57 -11.61 8.47
C ARG A 128 -6.77 -11.95 6.99
N LEU A 129 -6.30 -11.09 6.10
CA LEU A 129 -6.33 -11.32 4.65
C LEU A 129 -5.64 -12.65 4.32
N PHE A 130 -4.44 -12.90 4.85
CA PHE A 130 -3.74 -14.17 4.61
C PHE A 130 -4.41 -15.37 5.27
N GLU A 131 -5.00 -15.20 6.45
CA GLU A 131 -5.77 -16.26 7.13
C GLU A 131 -7.03 -16.65 6.35
N GLU A 132 -7.75 -15.67 5.81
CA GLU A 132 -9.00 -15.90 5.09
C GLU A 132 -8.79 -16.29 3.60
N CYS A 133 -7.75 -15.76 2.97
CA CYS A 133 -7.51 -15.94 1.53
C CYS A 133 -6.40 -16.93 1.18
N GLY A 134 -5.64 -17.41 2.17
CA GLY A 134 -4.49 -18.31 2.00
C GLY A 134 -3.14 -17.60 2.13
N TRP A 135 -2.15 -18.34 2.60
CA TRP A 135 -0.80 -17.81 2.82
C TRP A 135 0.03 -17.77 1.53
N PRO A 136 0.98 -16.82 1.39
CA PRO A 136 1.76 -16.61 0.17
C PRO A 136 2.59 -17.80 -0.31
N ARG A 137 2.81 -18.82 0.52
CA ARG A 137 3.48 -20.07 0.12
C ARG A 137 2.62 -20.96 -0.79
N ASP A 138 1.28 -20.79 -0.70
CA ASP A 138 0.29 -21.68 -1.33
C ASP A 138 -0.57 -20.93 -2.37
N VAL A 139 -0.51 -19.59 -2.38
CA VAL A 139 -1.35 -18.73 -3.20
C VAL A 139 -0.50 -17.66 -3.88
N HIS A 140 -0.76 -17.42 -5.17
CA HIS A 140 -0.15 -16.33 -5.92
C HIS A 140 -0.83 -15.00 -5.57
N TYR A 141 -0.03 -13.97 -5.34
CA TYR A 141 -0.51 -12.63 -5.00
C TYR A 141 0.10 -11.55 -5.89
N LEU A 142 -0.72 -10.58 -6.27
CA LEU A 142 -0.31 -9.29 -6.82
C LEU A 142 -0.83 -8.18 -5.89
N PHE A 143 0.06 -7.45 -5.27
CA PHE A 143 -0.27 -6.25 -4.48
C PHE A 143 -0.08 -5.01 -5.34
N LEU A 144 -1.05 -4.10 -5.32
CA LEU A 144 -1.08 -2.94 -6.21
C LEU A 144 -0.32 -1.70 -5.67
N GLY A 145 0.16 -1.74 -4.41
CA GLY A 145 0.88 -0.62 -3.80
C GLY A 145 0.28 -0.15 -2.49
N ASP A 146 0.80 0.97 -1.98
CA ASP A 146 0.39 1.64 -0.75
C ASP A 146 0.41 0.75 0.48
N TYR A 147 1.61 0.25 0.79
CA TYR A 147 1.87 -0.63 1.93
C TYR A 147 2.04 0.13 3.24
N VAL A 148 2.54 1.36 3.16
CA VAL A 148 2.99 2.20 4.27
C VAL A 148 2.07 3.41 4.47
N ASP A 149 2.32 4.15 5.56
CA ASP A 149 1.61 5.37 5.94
C ASP A 149 0.19 5.15 6.47
N ARG A 150 -0.38 6.16 7.09
CA ARG A 150 -1.75 6.23 7.61
C ARG A 150 -2.02 5.29 8.79
N GLY A 151 -1.86 4.01 8.62
CA GLY A 151 -2.03 3.01 9.67
C GLY A 151 -0.88 2.95 10.66
N PRO A 152 -1.05 2.22 11.78
CA PRO A 152 -0.10 2.24 12.90
C PRO A 152 1.13 1.34 12.73
N SER A 153 1.16 0.45 11.75
CA SER A 153 2.14 -0.64 11.63
C SER A 153 2.64 -0.81 10.18
N GLY A 154 2.96 0.30 9.52
CA GLY A 154 3.48 0.31 8.15
C GLY A 154 4.81 -0.42 8.03
N LEU A 155 5.64 -0.33 9.07
CA LEU A 155 6.94 -0.99 9.10
C LEU A 155 6.81 -2.51 9.15
N GLU A 156 5.95 -3.05 10.01
CA GLU A 156 5.68 -4.47 10.11
C GLU A 156 5.02 -5.01 8.84
N ALA A 157 4.06 -4.28 8.28
CA ALA A 157 3.37 -4.65 7.05
C ALA A 157 4.34 -4.78 5.88
N VAL A 158 5.12 -3.74 5.59
CA VAL A 158 6.06 -3.77 4.46
C VAL A 158 7.18 -4.78 4.67
N LEU A 159 7.68 -4.96 5.90
CA LEU A 159 8.71 -5.98 6.18
C LEU A 159 8.18 -7.39 5.93
N LEU A 160 6.96 -7.72 6.36
CA LEU A 160 6.35 -9.03 6.12
C LEU A 160 6.17 -9.28 4.61
N LEU A 161 5.65 -8.30 3.87
CA LEU A 161 5.47 -8.40 2.43
C LEU A 161 6.80 -8.59 1.69
N LEU A 162 7.84 -7.83 2.05
CA LEU A 162 9.18 -7.98 1.47
C LEU A 162 9.81 -9.33 1.81
N CYS A 163 9.57 -9.89 3.01
CA CYS A 163 10.01 -11.23 3.38
C CYS A 163 9.34 -12.30 2.50
N TYR A 164 8.02 -12.20 2.29
CA TYR A 164 7.32 -13.12 1.40
C TYR A 164 7.78 -12.97 -0.05
N LYS A 165 7.99 -11.75 -0.54
CA LYS A 165 8.56 -11.51 -1.87
C LYS A 165 9.96 -12.10 -2.01
N ALA A 166 10.81 -12.02 -1.00
CA ALA A 166 12.15 -12.60 -1.01
C ALA A 166 12.12 -14.13 -1.14
N LYS A 167 11.15 -14.79 -0.48
CA LYS A 167 11.00 -16.25 -0.48
C LYS A 167 10.28 -16.79 -1.71
N HIS A 168 9.24 -16.10 -2.18
CA HIS A 168 8.30 -16.56 -3.19
C HIS A 168 8.32 -15.64 -4.42
N ARG A 169 9.50 -15.48 -5.03
CA ARG A 169 9.76 -14.48 -6.09
C ARG A 169 8.81 -14.60 -7.30
N ASP A 170 8.42 -15.83 -7.61
CA ASP A 170 7.61 -16.17 -8.78
C ASP A 170 6.11 -16.35 -8.45
N MET A 171 5.72 -16.15 -7.20
CA MET A 171 4.35 -16.29 -6.71
C MET A 171 3.84 -15.04 -6.00
N PHE A 172 4.73 -14.13 -5.59
CA PHE A 172 4.41 -12.96 -4.79
C PHE A 172 4.91 -11.70 -5.50
N PHE A 173 3.99 -10.87 -5.97
CA PHE A 173 4.28 -9.70 -6.77
C PHE A 173 3.81 -8.43 -6.07
N MET A 174 4.61 -7.36 -6.20
CA MET A 174 4.36 -6.08 -5.53
C MET A 174 4.58 -4.95 -6.53
N LEU A 175 3.56 -4.17 -6.80
CA LEU A 175 3.66 -2.91 -7.54
C LEU A 175 3.97 -1.75 -6.60
N ARG A 176 4.44 -0.66 -7.15
CA ARG A 176 4.66 0.59 -6.44
C ARG A 176 3.37 1.39 -6.35
N GLY A 177 3.00 1.86 -5.16
CA GLY A 177 1.98 2.87 -4.95
C GLY A 177 2.58 4.27 -4.81
N ASN A 178 1.73 5.29 -4.70
CA ASN A 178 2.18 6.66 -4.54
C ASN A 178 2.76 6.95 -3.14
N HIS A 179 2.42 6.15 -2.14
CA HIS A 179 3.03 6.21 -0.80
C HIS A 179 4.43 5.57 -0.74
N GLU A 180 4.80 4.74 -1.69
CA GLU A 180 6.17 4.26 -1.85
C GLU A 180 7.08 5.32 -2.49
N CYS A 181 7.00 6.55 -1.96
CA CYS A 181 7.73 7.74 -2.39
C CYS A 181 8.20 8.55 -1.19
N ALA A 182 9.48 8.96 -1.17
CA ALA A 182 10.08 9.68 -0.05
C ALA A 182 9.36 11.00 0.27
N ALA A 183 8.83 11.69 -0.72
CA ALA A 183 8.10 12.93 -0.55
C ALA A 183 6.77 12.72 0.20
N ILE A 184 6.10 11.57 -0.02
CA ILE A 184 4.84 11.19 0.60
C ILE A 184 5.08 10.57 1.98
N ASN A 185 5.86 9.49 2.06
CA ASN A 185 5.99 8.72 3.29
C ASN A 185 6.82 9.41 4.38
N ARG A 186 7.41 10.56 4.08
CA ARG A 186 7.98 11.47 5.07
C ARG A 186 6.92 12.17 5.91
N ILE A 187 5.72 12.41 5.33
CA ILE A 187 4.65 13.24 5.88
C ILE A 187 3.60 12.39 6.58
N TYR A 188 3.25 11.24 5.98
CA TYR A 188 2.08 10.46 6.37
C TYR A 188 2.34 9.35 7.38
N GLY A 189 3.56 9.25 7.95
CA GLY A 189 3.83 8.45 9.15
C GLY A 189 5.00 7.47 9.06
N PHE A 190 5.28 6.86 7.92
CA PHE A 190 6.28 5.80 7.79
C PHE A 190 7.72 6.25 8.13
N CYS A 191 8.08 7.48 7.77
CA CYS A 191 9.39 8.04 8.16
C CYS A 191 9.55 8.06 9.68
N ASP A 192 8.51 8.43 10.41
CA ASP A 192 8.55 8.52 11.87
C ASP A 192 8.51 7.12 12.52
N GLU A 193 7.82 6.14 11.92
CA GLU A 193 7.91 4.74 12.34
C GLU A 193 9.36 4.24 12.22
N CYS A 194 9.98 4.42 11.06
CA CYS A 194 11.38 4.05 10.83
C CYS A 194 12.34 4.75 11.79
N LYS A 195 12.15 6.06 12.04
CA LYS A 195 12.99 6.82 12.97
C LYS A 195 12.90 6.29 14.40
N ARG A 196 11.70 5.93 14.86
CA ARG A 196 11.48 5.39 16.20
C ARG A 196 12.12 4.01 16.37
N ALA A 197 11.95 3.13 15.37
CA ALA A 197 12.43 1.75 15.44
C ALA A 197 13.94 1.64 15.18
N TYR A 198 14.45 2.25 14.12
CA TYR A 198 15.79 2.01 13.60
C TYR A 198 16.62 3.27 13.32
N GLY A 199 15.94 4.40 13.02
CA GLY A 199 16.58 5.65 12.61
C GLY A 199 16.43 5.96 11.13
N LEU A 200 16.77 7.20 10.76
CA LEU A 200 16.57 7.77 9.43
C LEU A 200 17.28 7.01 8.30
N LYS A 201 18.38 6.32 8.60
CA LYS A 201 19.14 5.55 7.61
C LYS A 201 18.30 4.41 7.02
N ILE A 202 17.51 3.72 7.85
CA ILE A 202 16.65 2.62 7.39
C ILE A 202 15.50 3.16 6.53
N TRP A 203 14.89 4.28 6.91
CA TRP A 203 13.89 4.93 6.07
C TRP A 203 14.42 5.26 4.66
N LYS A 204 15.65 5.79 4.54
CA LYS A 204 16.27 6.04 3.24
C LYS A 204 16.46 4.75 2.44
N GLN A 205 16.87 3.66 3.10
CA GLN A 205 17.05 2.36 2.44
C GLN A 205 15.73 1.75 1.96
N PHE A 206 14.61 1.94 2.69
CA PHE A 206 13.28 1.57 2.18
C PHE A 206 12.95 2.33 0.90
N ASN A 207 13.15 3.64 0.86
CA ASN A 207 12.89 4.43 -0.35
C ASN A 207 13.81 4.04 -1.51
N ASP A 208 15.07 3.65 -1.24
CA ASP A 208 15.95 3.07 -2.26
C ASP A 208 15.36 1.77 -2.85
N VAL A 209 14.67 0.94 -2.04
CA VAL A 209 13.97 -0.26 -2.51
C VAL A 209 12.71 0.12 -3.29
N PHE A 210 11.89 1.05 -2.78
CA PHE A 210 10.69 1.53 -3.45
C PHE A 210 10.97 2.10 -4.83
N ASN A 211 12.10 2.78 -5.00
CA ASN A 211 12.56 3.29 -6.29
C ASN A 211 12.92 2.18 -7.31
N CYS A 212 12.98 0.93 -6.87
CA CYS A 212 13.26 -0.22 -7.73
C CYS A 212 12.00 -1.04 -8.08
N MET A 213 10.83 -0.73 -7.49
CA MET A 213 9.60 -1.50 -7.68
C MET A 213 9.02 -1.33 -9.08
N PRO A 214 8.38 -2.36 -9.66
CA PRO A 214 7.60 -2.25 -10.89
C PRO A 214 6.33 -1.42 -10.65
N VAL A 215 5.74 -0.86 -11.72
CA VAL A 215 4.56 0.04 -11.60
C VAL A 215 3.30 -0.53 -12.24
N ALA A 216 3.40 -1.57 -13.06
CA ALA A 216 2.24 -2.17 -13.71
C ALA A 216 2.41 -3.68 -13.89
N ALA A 217 1.30 -4.36 -14.10
CA ALA A 217 1.27 -5.79 -14.45
C ALA A 217 0.18 -6.06 -15.49
N VAL A 218 0.38 -7.11 -16.30
CA VAL A 218 -0.65 -7.69 -17.17
C VAL A 218 -0.84 -9.14 -16.77
N VAL A 219 -2.08 -9.58 -16.58
CA VAL A 219 -2.42 -10.96 -16.26
C VAL A 219 -3.05 -11.61 -17.51
N ASP A 220 -2.43 -12.69 -18.00
CA ASP A 220 -2.84 -13.47 -19.17
C ASP A 220 -3.21 -12.61 -20.40
N ASP A 221 -2.45 -11.54 -20.63
CA ASP A 221 -2.64 -10.57 -21.73
C ASP A 221 -4.04 -9.92 -21.78
N LYS A 222 -4.85 -10.02 -20.71
CA LYS A 222 -6.25 -9.57 -20.67
C LYS A 222 -6.57 -8.59 -19.56
N ILE A 223 -5.84 -8.62 -18.44
CA ILE A 223 -6.14 -7.77 -17.28
C ILE A 223 -4.93 -6.89 -16.99
N PHE A 224 -5.08 -5.57 -17.17
CA PHE A 224 -4.05 -4.59 -16.84
C PHE A 224 -4.20 -4.12 -15.40
N CYS A 225 -3.12 -4.16 -14.64
CA CYS A 225 -3.09 -3.81 -13.22
C CYS A 225 -2.11 -2.67 -12.97
N VAL A 226 -2.55 -1.66 -12.22
CA VAL A 226 -1.78 -0.46 -11.88
C VAL A 226 -2.27 0.09 -10.55
N HIS A 227 -1.46 0.90 -9.84
CA HIS A 227 -1.90 1.45 -8.56
C HIS A 227 -2.95 2.57 -8.72
N GLY A 228 -2.61 3.68 -9.38
CA GLY A 228 -3.49 4.83 -9.60
C GLY A 228 -4.38 4.64 -10.82
N GLY A 229 -3.87 4.87 -12.01
CA GLY A 229 -4.70 4.79 -13.21
C GLY A 229 -3.92 4.92 -14.51
N LEU A 230 -4.59 5.39 -15.53
CA LEU A 230 -4.06 5.53 -16.88
C LEU A 230 -3.29 6.85 -17.06
N SER A 231 -2.48 6.91 -18.11
CA SER A 231 -1.75 8.11 -18.54
C SER A 231 -2.13 8.51 -19.96
N PRO A 232 -2.32 9.82 -20.25
CA PRO A 232 -2.51 10.30 -21.60
C PRO A 232 -1.28 10.08 -22.50
N GLU A 233 -0.11 9.82 -21.92
CA GLU A 233 1.13 9.56 -22.64
C GLU A 233 1.30 8.11 -23.07
N LEU A 234 0.56 7.15 -22.48
CA LEU A 234 0.68 5.72 -22.77
C LEU A 234 0.10 5.38 -24.15
N ARG A 235 0.97 4.88 -25.04
CA ARG A 235 0.62 4.41 -26.38
C ARG A 235 0.90 2.93 -26.58
N THR A 236 2.01 2.43 -26.02
CA THR A 236 2.45 1.04 -26.12
C THR A 236 3.07 0.61 -24.79
N PHE A 237 3.00 -0.67 -24.48
CA PHE A 237 3.60 -1.23 -23.25
C PHE A 237 5.13 -1.15 -23.23
N ASP A 238 5.77 -1.02 -24.38
CA ASP A 238 7.21 -0.80 -24.46
C ASP A 238 7.64 0.49 -23.74
N GLN A 239 6.76 1.50 -23.68
CA GLN A 239 7.03 2.72 -22.93
C GLN A 239 7.16 2.42 -21.43
N ILE A 240 6.35 1.48 -20.87
CA ILE A 240 6.44 1.06 -19.48
C ILE A 240 7.73 0.28 -19.25
N THR A 241 8.03 -0.70 -20.09
CA THR A 241 9.23 -1.53 -19.97
C THR A 241 10.52 -0.72 -20.09
N SER A 242 10.49 0.39 -20.82
CA SER A 242 11.65 1.28 -21.01
C SER A 242 11.91 2.24 -19.84
N LEU A 243 11.00 2.34 -18.85
CA LEU A 243 11.20 3.17 -17.66
C LEU A 243 12.42 2.68 -16.86
N ARG A 244 13.35 3.58 -16.62
CA ARG A 244 14.62 3.25 -15.92
C ARG A 244 14.41 3.16 -14.42
N ARG A 245 15.10 2.24 -13.76
CA ARG A 245 15.15 2.07 -12.30
C ARG A 245 16.61 1.96 -11.83
N PRO A 246 16.95 2.39 -10.61
CA PRO A 246 16.05 3.03 -9.61
C PRO A 246 15.65 4.45 -10.03
N THR A 247 14.40 4.83 -9.73
CA THR A 247 13.89 6.17 -10.01
C THR A 247 12.92 6.65 -8.93
N ASP A 248 13.01 7.94 -8.58
CA ASP A 248 11.99 8.59 -7.74
C ASP A 248 10.74 8.86 -8.57
N VAL A 249 9.60 9.11 -7.93
CA VAL A 249 8.36 9.48 -8.62
C VAL A 249 8.49 10.91 -9.15
N PRO A 250 8.36 11.15 -10.47
CA PRO A 250 8.42 12.49 -11.04
C PRO A 250 7.15 13.28 -10.70
N ASP A 251 7.18 14.60 -10.93
CA ASP A 251 6.02 15.48 -10.68
C ASP A 251 4.93 15.36 -11.74
N ALA A 252 5.26 14.83 -12.91
CA ALA A 252 4.36 14.65 -14.05
C ALA A 252 4.86 13.54 -14.96
N GLY A 253 4.04 13.14 -15.94
CA GLY A 253 4.32 12.12 -16.94
C GLY A 253 3.82 10.74 -16.52
N MET A 254 3.98 9.78 -17.41
CA MET A 254 3.36 8.47 -17.36
C MET A 254 3.56 7.74 -16.02
N MET A 255 4.77 7.78 -15.44
CA MET A 255 5.02 7.15 -14.14
C MET A 255 4.26 7.83 -13.00
N CYS A 256 4.15 9.16 -13.03
CA CYS A 256 3.33 9.90 -12.06
C CYS A 256 1.85 9.50 -12.20
N ASP A 257 1.36 9.41 -13.43
CA ASP A 257 -0.03 9.09 -13.70
C ASP A 257 -0.41 7.67 -13.26
N PHE A 258 0.45 6.69 -13.46
CA PHE A 258 0.23 5.33 -12.97
C PHE A 258 0.07 5.23 -11.45
N LEU A 259 0.57 6.20 -10.72
CA LEU A 259 0.49 6.22 -9.25
C LEU A 259 -0.58 7.17 -8.71
N TRP A 260 -1.10 8.10 -9.51
CA TRP A 260 -1.95 9.19 -9.03
C TRP A 260 -3.25 9.44 -9.80
N ALA A 261 -3.39 8.94 -11.04
CA ALA A 261 -4.58 9.19 -11.86
C ALA A 261 -5.81 8.48 -11.30
N ASP A 262 -6.98 9.13 -11.38
CA ASP A 262 -8.25 8.61 -10.89
C ASP A 262 -9.30 8.53 -12.00
N PRO A 263 -10.16 7.49 -12.00
CA PRO A 263 -11.38 7.47 -12.81
C PRO A 263 -12.40 8.48 -12.27
N GLU A 264 -13.12 9.17 -13.16
CA GLU A 264 -14.16 10.13 -12.78
C GLU A 264 -15.37 9.99 -13.72
N PRO A 265 -16.58 9.62 -13.19
CA PRO A 265 -17.75 9.29 -14.00
C PRO A 265 -18.25 10.42 -14.90
N HIS A 266 -18.08 11.66 -14.46
CA HIS A 266 -18.60 12.83 -15.16
C HIS A 266 -17.58 13.47 -16.11
N THR A 267 -16.34 12.98 -16.12
CA THR A 267 -15.28 13.44 -17.02
C THR A 267 -15.42 12.76 -18.37
N LYS A 268 -15.29 13.54 -19.45
CA LYS A 268 -15.11 13.03 -20.81
C LYS A 268 -13.67 13.27 -21.24
N GLY A 269 -12.96 12.22 -21.61
CA GLY A 269 -11.52 12.29 -21.88
C GLY A 269 -10.73 12.48 -20.59
N TRP A 270 -9.86 13.47 -20.57
CA TRP A 270 -8.93 13.79 -19.49
C TRP A 270 -9.25 15.15 -18.87
N ALA A 271 -9.14 15.26 -17.55
CA ALA A 271 -9.24 16.52 -16.82
C ALA A 271 -8.14 16.63 -15.76
N GLU A 272 -7.87 17.83 -15.26
CA GLU A 272 -6.96 18.02 -14.13
C GLU A 272 -7.51 17.37 -12.86
N SER A 273 -6.65 16.65 -12.14
CA SER A 273 -7.04 16.03 -10.87
C SER A 273 -7.19 17.08 -9.76
N GLU A 274 -8.24 16.96 -8.95
CA GLU A 274 -8.41 17.75 -7.72
C GLU A 274 -7.30 17.50 -6.70
N ARG A 275 -6.56 16.39 -6.81
CA ARG A 275 -5.36 16.11 -6.01
C ARG A 275 -4.23 17.10 -6.29
N GLY A 276 -4.32 17.87 -7.39
CA GLY A 276 -3.30 18.82 -7.82
C GLY A 276 -2.04 18.17 -8.40
N VAL A 277 -2.11 16.89 -8.73
CA VAL A 277 -1.10 16.09 -9.43
C VAL A 277 -1.80 15.11 -10.34
N SER A 278 -1.23 14.82 -11.54
CA SER A 278 -1.79 13.91 -12.54
C SER A 278 -3.19 14.33 -13.06
N TYR A 279 -3.98 13.37 -13.53
CA TYR A 279 -5.24 13.59 -14.24
C TYR A 279 -6.37 12.76 -13.64
N THR A 280 -7.61 13.19 -13.92
CA THR A 280 -8.78 12.32 -13.90
C THR A 280 -9.13 11.91 -15.33
N PHE A 281 -9.74 10.73 -15.48
CA PHE A 281 -10.10 10.18 -16.80
C PHE A 281 -11.51 9.58 -16.79
N GLY A 282 -12.21 9.77 -17.91
CA GLY A 282 -13.58 9.33 -18.11
C GLY A 282 -13.71 7.87 -18.57
N PRO A 283 -14.96 7.33 -18.60
CA PRO A 283 -15.24 5.99 -19.11
C PRO A 283 -14.78 5.75 -20.55
N ASP A 284 -14.85 6.77 -21.39
CA ASP A 284 -14.43 6.74 -22.79
C ASP A 284 -12.91 6.51 -22.95
N VAL A 285 -12.11 6.96 -21.99
CA VAL A 285 -10.66 6.69 -21.95
C VAL A 285 -10.39 5.23 -21.65
N VAL A 286 -11.12 4.66 -20.68
CA VAL A 286 -10.99 3.23 -20.31
C VAL A 286 -11.36 2.34 -21.49
N GLU A 287 -12.52 2.58 -22.10
CA GLU A 287 -12.98 1.81 -23.27
C GLU A 287 -11.96 1.86 -24.42
N LYS A 288 -11.46 3.06 -24.74
CA LYS A 288 -10.44 3.24 -25.77
C LYS A 288 -9.14 2.50 -25.45
N PHE A 289 -8.67 2.58 -24.20
CA PHE A 289 -7.44 1.94 -23.77
C PHE A 289 -7.55 0.41 -23.86
N LEU A 290 -8.60 -0.19 -23.33
CA LEU A 290 -8.81 -1.64 -23.38
C LEU A 290 -8.91 -2.14 -24.84
N LYS A 291 -9.67 -1.45 -25.67
CA LYS A 291 -9.78 -1.80 -27.08
C LYS A 291 -8.46 -1.67 -27.84
N GLN A 292 -7.66 -0.64 -27.55
CA GLN A 292 -6.36 -0.41 -28.19
C GLN A 292 -5.36 -1.51 -27.90
N HIS A 293 -5.40 -2.07 -26.67
CA HIS A 293 -4.44 -3.07 -26.17
C HIS A 293 -4.98 -4.49 -26.13
N ASP A 294 -6.18 -4.74 -26.67
CA ASP A 294 -6.87 -6.04 -26.63
C ASP A 294 -7.03 -6.62 -25.20
N LEU A 295 -7.38 -5.72 -24.26
CA LEU A 295 -7.59 -6.04 -22.86
C LEU A 295 -9.09 -6.08 -22.53
N ASP A 296 -9.45 -6.84 -21.48
CA ASP A 296 -10.83 -6.97 -21.02
C ASP A 296 -11.11 -6.15 -19.76
N LEU A 297 -10.11 -5.94 -18.90
CA LEU A 297 -10.29 -5.31 -17.59
C LEU A 297 -9.08 -4.47 -17.19
N LEU A 298 -9.34 -3.32 -16.56
CA LEU A 298 -8.38 -2.52 -15.81
C LEU A 298 -8.63 -2.68 -14.30
N VAL A 299 -7.64 -3.11 -13.55
CA VAL A 299 -7.68 -3.22 -12.07
C VAL A 299 -6.76 -2.18 -11.45
N ARG A 300 -7.29 -1.39 -10.53
CA ARG A 300 -6.53 -0.34 -9.82
C ARG A 300 -6.91 -0.25 -8.34
N ALA A 301 -6.20 0.54 -7.59
CA ALA A 301 -6.36 0.75 -6.15
C ALA A 301 -6.53 2.25 -5.80
N HIS A 302 -5.81 2.80 -4.84
CA HIS A 302 -5.60 4.24 -4.61
C HIS A 302 -6.81 5.06 -4.11
N GLN A 303 -8.04 4.62 -4.31
CA GLN A 303 -9.26 5.29 -3.80
C GLN A 303 -9.99 4.38 -2.82
N VAL A 304 -10.42 4.97 -1.71
CA VAL A 304 -11.31 4.28 -0.76
C VAL A 304 -12.67 4.10 -1.40
N VAL A 305 -13.21 2.89 -1.34
CA VAL A 305 -14.54 2.54 -1.83
C VAL A 305 -15.29 1.77 -0.74
N GLU A 306 -16.62 2.00 -0.62
CA GLU A 306 -17.43 1.55 0.51
C GLU A 306 -17.39 0.02 0.70
N ASP A 307 -17.59 -0.76 -0.37
CA ASP A 307 -17.61 -2.22 -0.32
C ASP A 307 -16.22 -2.88 -0.48
N GLY A 308 -15.13 -2.07 -0.48
CA GLY A 308 -13.77 -2.53 -0.77
C GLY A 308 -13.49 -2.76 -2.25
N TYR A 309 -14.49 -2.73 -3.12
CA TYR A 309 -14.35 -2.71 -4.58
C TYR A 309 -15.49 -1.93 -5.23
N GLU A 310 -15.19 -1.30 -6.37
CA GLU A 310 -16.17 -0.55 -7.15
C GLU A 310 -15.90 -0.71 -8.65
N PHE A 311 -16.97 -0.98 -9.42
CA PHE A 311 -16.89 -1.05 -10.87
C PHE A 311 -17.13 0.31 -11.53
N PHE A 312 -16.39 0.57 -12.58
CA PHE A 312 -16.47 1.77 -13.39
C PHE A 312 -16.51 1.40 -14.89
N ALA A 313 -16.94 2.34 -15.76
CA ALA A 313 -16.96 2.19 -17.22
C ALA A 313 -17.60 0.87 -17.69
N SER A 314 -18.86 0.63 -17.32
CA SER A 314 -19.60 -0.60 -17.68
C SER A 314 -18.88 -1.90 -17.26
N ARG A 315 -18.24 -1.88 -16.08
CA ARG A 315 -17.45 -2.99 -15.49
C ARG A 315 -16.13 -3.28 -16.21
N GLN A 316 -15.62 -2.34 -16.97
CA GLN A 316 -14.32 -2.43 -17.64
C GLN A 316 -13.15 -1.95 -16.76
N LEU A 317 -13.45 -1.29 -15.64
CA LEU A 317 -12.48 -0.96 -14.61
C LEU A 317 -13.04 -1.37 -13.24
N VAL A 318 -12.17 -1.88 -12.38
CA VAL A 318 -12.46 -2.09 -10.96
C VAL A 318 -11.43 -1.37 -10.10
N THR A 319 -11.92 -0.57 -9.15
CA THR A 319 -11.13 -0.04 -8.04
C THR A 319 -11.19 -1.05 -6.90
N LEU A 320 -10.04 -1.39 -6.33
CA LEU A 320 -9.88 -2.37 -5.26
C LEU A 320 -9.17 -1.71 -4.08
N PHE A 321 -9.79 -1.76 -2.90
CA PHE A 321 -9.25 -1.22 -1.67
C PHE A 321 -9.27 -2.29 -0.58
N SER A 322 -8.12 -2.62 0.03
CA SER A 322 -8.00 -3.80 0.91
C SER A 322 -7.79 -3.47 2.39
N ALA A 323 -7.87 -2.18 2.77
CA ALA A 323 -7.77 -1.71 4.15
C ALA A 323 -9.16 -1.36 4.72
N PRO A 324 -9.84 -2.25 5.48
CA PRO A 324 -11.15 -1.99 6.05
C PRO A 324 -11.07 -0.94 7.17
N ASN A 325 -12.18 -0.19 7.40
CA ASN A 325 -12.24 0.88 8.41
C ASN A 325 -11.03 1.82 8.32
N TYR A 326 -10.80 2.33 7.10
CA TYR A 326 -9.60 3.09 6.77
C TYR A 326 -9.42 4.31 7.68
N CYS A 327 -8.22 4.46 8.25
CA CYS A 327 -7.86 5.48 9.22
C CYS A 327 -8.72 5.48 10.51
N GLY A 328 -9.65 4.53 10.70
CA GLY A 328 -10.65 4.59 11.74
C GLY A 328 -11.70 5.68 11.55
N GLU A 329 -11.77 6.26 10.36
CA GLU A 329 -12.67 7.36 9.98
C GLU A 329 -13.71 6.92 8.94
N PHE A 330 -13.35 5.93 8.12
CA PHE A 330 -14.22 5.34 7.11
C PHE A 330 -14.77 4.01 7.61
N ASP A 331 -16.02 3.73 7.34
CA ASP A 331 -16.70 2.46 7.67
C ASP A 331 -16.64 1.43 6.52
N ASN A 332 -15.76 1.67 5.55
CA ASN A 332 -15.56 0.83 4.38
C ASN A 332 -15.14 -0.59 4.72
N ALA A 333 -15.58 -1.54 3.92
CA ALA A 333 -14.99 -2.88 3.85
C ALA A 333 -13.65 -2.83 3.09
N GLY A 334 -12.84 -3.87 3.25
CA GLY A 334 -11.74 -4.19 2.35
C GLY A 334 -12.16 -5.29 1.38
N ALA A 335 -11.53 -5.38 0.22
CA ALA A 335 -11.76 -6.48 -0.70
C ALA A 335 -10.47 -7.01 -1.32
N ILE A 336 -10.49 -8.28 -1.66
CA ILE A 336 -9.44 -8.98 -2.41
C ILE A 336 -10.10 -9.58 -3.65
N MET A 337 -9.54 -9.35 -4.83
CA MET A 337 -10.02 -9.94 -6.07
C MET A 337 -9.28 -11.23 -6.36
N SER A 338 -9.99 -12.31 -6.58
CA SER A 338 -9.45 -13.60 -7.01
C SER A 338 -9.75 -13.82 -8.50
N ILE A 339 -8.74 -14.20 -9.26
CA ILE A 339 -8.84 -14.57 -10.68
C ILE A 339 -8.53 -16.06 -10.77
N ASP A 340 -9.44 -16.82 -11.33
CA ASP A 340 -9.25 -18.26 -11.56
C ASP A 340 -8.60 -18.55 -12.94
N GLU A 341 -8.33 -19.83 -13.22
CA GLU A 341 -7.71 -20.29 -14.47
C GLU A 341 -8.51 -19.96 -15.75
N THR A 342 -9.79 -19.58 -15.59
CA THR A 342 -10.69 -19.18 -16.70
C THR A 342 -10.86 -17.67 -16.80
N LEU A 343 -10.07 -16.91 -16.04
CA LEU A 343 -10.16 -15.45 -15.88
C LEU A 343 -11.47 -14.97 -15.25
N MET A 344 -12.23 -15.85 -14.59
CA MET A 344 -13.37 -15.46 -13.80
C MET A 344 -12.93 -14.74 -12.53
N CYS A 345 -13.50 -13.55 -12.31
CA CYS A 345 -13.18 -12.69 -11.18
C CYS A 345 -14.21 -12.84 -10.07
N SER A 346 -13.74 -13.06 -8.85
CA SER A 346 -14.57 -13.07 -7.65
C SER A 346 -13.93 -12.21 -6.56
N PHE A 347 -14.75 -11.75 -5.61
CA PHE A 347 -14.29 -10.85 -4.54
C PHE A 347 -14.50 -11.50 -3.17
N HIS A 348 -13.45 -11.46 -2.36
CA HIS A 348 -13.53 -11.77 -0.93
C HIS A 348 -13.61 -10.46 -0.17
N ILE A 349 -14.64 -10.30 0.68
CA ILE A 349 -14.91 -9.06 1.41
C ILE A 349 -14.40 -9.16 2.83
N LEU A 350 -13.45 -8.32 3.18
CA LEU A 350 -12.88 -8.19 4.50
C LEU A 350 -13.64 -7.12 5.29
N LYS A 351 -14.60 -7.53 6.10
CA LYS A 351 -15.39 -6.59 6.92
C LYS A 351 -14.52 -5.93 7.99
N PRO A 352 -14.82 -4.67 8.38
CA PRO A 352 -14.18 -4.06 9.55
C PRO A 352 -14.23 -5.01 10.76
N ALA A 353 -13.09 -5.13 11.47
CA ALA A 353 -13.07 -5.89 12.72
C ALA A 353 -13.98 -5.18 13.72
N VAL A 354 -14.96 -5.89 14.26
CA VAL A 354 -15.79 -5.35 15.35
C VAL A 354 -14.86 -5.12 16.53
N ALA A 355 -14.69 -3.87 16.95
CA ALA A 355 -13.94 -3.56 18.15
C ALA A 355 -14.69 -4.17 19.36
N ILE A 356 -14.17 -5.27 19.88
CA ILE A 356 -14.72 -5.91 21.08
C ILE A 356 -14.68 -4.97 22.29
N ASP A 357 -13.88 -3.90 22.20
CA ASP A 357 -13.69 -2.91 23.30
C ASP A 357 -14.77 -1.82 23.39
N THR A 358 -15.76 -1.77 22.53
CA THR A 358 -16.84 -0.77 22.59
C THR A 358 -18.12 -1.27 23.26
N LEU A 359 -18.18 -2.53 23.68
CA LEU A 359 -19.19 -2.96 24.64
C LEU A 359 -18.75 -2.48 26.02
N SER A 360 -18.94 -1.18 26.29
CA SER A 360 -18.89 -0.66 27.64
C SER A 360 -19.76 -1.57 28.54
N PRO A 361 -19.26 -2.03 29.71
CA PRO A 361 -20.06 -2.83 30.64
C PRO A 361 -21.40 -2.18 31.03
N CYS A 362 -21.55 -0.89 30.76
CA CYS A 362 -22.80 -0.13 30.98
C CYS A 362 -23.99 -0.57 30.09
N LEU A 363 -23.76 -1.20 28.93
CA LEU A 363 -24.88 -1.63 28.08
C LEU A 363 -25.45 -3.01 28.43
N LEU A 364 -24.77 -3.77 29.31
CA LEU A 364 -25.27 -5.04 29.81
C LEU A 364 -26.26 -4.93 30.97
N TYR A 365 -26.55 -3.74 31.49
CA TYR A 365 -27.43 -3.51 32.63
C TYR A 365 -28.48 -2.40 32.42
N THR A 366 -29.03 -2.23 31.24
CA THR A 366 -30.27 -1.45 31.08
C THR A 366 -31.46 -2.36 30.88
N SER A 367 -31.78 -3.12 31.90
CA SER A 367 -33.17 -3.46 32.17
C SER A 367 -33.86 -2.17 32.60
N PRO A 368 -34.95 -1.71 31.96
CA PRO A 368 -35.59 -0.45 32.33
C PRO A 368 -36.04 -0.51 33.77
N SER A 369 -35.54 0.44 34.59
CA SER A 369 -35.99 0.59 35.98
C SER A 369 -37.49 0.78 36.06
N PRO A 370 -38.17 0.24 37.06
CA PRO A 370 -39.63 0.49 37.28
C PRO A 370 -39.98 1.96 37.41
N ARG A 371 -39.04 2.85 37.61
CA ARG A 371 -39.25 4.31 37.67
C ARG A 371 -39.49 4.96 36.31
N ASP A 372 -38.98 4.38 35.22
CA ASP A 372 -39.11 4.96 33.87
C ASP A 372 -40.53 4.77 33.28
N LYS A 373 -41.36 3.94 33.90
CA LYS A 373 -42.78 3.74 33.51
C LYS A 373 -43.74 4.82 34.02
N ARG A 374 -43.28 5.81 34.81
CA ARG A 374 -44.19 6.82 35.37
C ARG A 374 -44.24 8.15 34.61
N GLN A 375 -43.47 8.35 33.57
CA GLN A 375 -43.42 9.64 32.84
C GLN A 375 -44.20 9.66 31.51
N SER A 376 -44.90 8.60 31.13
CA SER A 376 -45.65 8.56 29.87
C SER A 376 -47.18 8.75 30.01
N ARG A 377 -47.64 9.46 31.03
CA ARG A 377 -49.03 9.91 31.10
C ARG A 377 -49.09 11.42 30.90
N MET A 378 -49.25 11.87 29.67
CA MET A 378 -49.77 13.21 29.38
C MET A 378 -51.27 13.23 29.63
N PRO A 379 -51.85 14.26 30.31
CA PRO A 379 -53.27 14.42 30.43
C PRO A 379 -53.83 14.90 29.10
N SER A 380 -54.90 14.22 28.61
CA SER A 380 -55.74 14.74 27.57
C SER A 380 -56.45 15.98 28.10
N SER A 381 -56.22 17.11 27.49
CA SER A 381 -56.94 18.36 27.73
C SER A 381 -58.24 18.38 27.00
N ALA A 382 -59.25 18.90 27.72
CA ALA A 382 -60.48 19.43 27.19
C ALA A 382 -60.26 20.64 26.30
#